data_880203fecbb73df79c873ed2771ac1c4
#
_entry.id   880203fecbb73df79c873ed2771ac1c4
#
_cell.length_a   1.000
_cell.length_b   1.000
_cell.length_c   1.000
_cell.angle_alpha   90.00
_cell.angle_beta   90.00
_cell.angle_gamma   90.00
#
_symmetry.space_group_name_H-M   'P 1'
#
loop_
_entity.id
_entity.type
_entity.pdbx_description
1 polymer ?
#
loop_
_entity_poly.entity_id
_entity_poly.type
_entity_poly.pdbx_seq_one_letter_code
_entity_poly.pdbx_strand_id
1 'polypeptide(L)'
;MPLAALLRSRLLWSIVLGLAVAVVLWRCTGARDTGPRYTTEPAARGEIVARVSASGSLSAVVTVEVGSQVSGRVQALFADFNSEVRKGQRIAKIDPQLFEAAVAQAAANVAASRGNLLRLEVQAEDAARQARRATQLFDSSLISENDRDNAVATARAAEASVQQARGQLAQTQAALRQAETNLRYTDILAPTDGIVISRAVNVGQTVAASMQAPVLFTIAQDLRAMEVHTNVAEADIGKLRADMSAGFTVDAYPGERFTGRIREIRNAPQVVQNVVTYDAVIEVANAELRLKPGMTATVTVIADRRDGVLRLPGAALRFRPPAEAGAGARPGMGEGRAGRRPANGASAPGGGGRAVWVLENGVPVRRAVELGLTDGSYTEITGGELREGEPVITGTEGQVTGGGGGSRGPRGGFRIL
;
A
#
# COMPACT_ATOMS: atom_id res chain seq x y z
N MET A 1 47.96 69.51 75.33
CA MET A 1 46.86 68.82 74.70
C MET A 1 46.97 68.94 73.23
N PRO A 2 47.32 67.93 72.45
CA PRO A 2 46.42 67.05 71.66
C PRO A 2 47.09 65.69 71.36
N LEU A 3 46.91 64.65 72.14
CA LEU A 3 47.30 63.29 71.81
C LEU A 3 46.08 62.39 71.53
N ALA A 4 44.85 62.83 71.78
CA ALA A 4 43.66 62.05 71.57
C ALA A 4 43.10 62.00 70.13
N ALA A 5 43.52 62.90 69.25
CA ALA A 5 43.02 62.98 67.89
C ALA A 5 43.72 61.96 66.91
N LEU A 6 44.98 61.66 67.21
CA LEU A 6 45.78 60.73 66.37
C LEU A 6 45.50 59.24 66.59
N LEU A 7 45.00 58.85 67.77
CA LEU A 7 44.56 57.50 68.03
C LEU A 7 43.21 57.16 67.40
N ARG A 8 42.29 58.06 67.27
CA ARG A 8 40.95 57.83 66.62
C ARG A 8 41.06 57.68 65.14
N SER A 9 41.99 58.35 64.48
CA SER A 9 42.19 58.21 63.03
C SER A 9 42.78 56.82 62.66
N ARG A 10 43.71 56.28 63.47
CA ARG A 10 44.29 54.96 63.20
C ARG A 10 43.27 53.82 63.45
N LEU A 11 42.36 53.99 64.41
CA LEU A 11 41.31 52.99 64.69
C LEU A 11 40.26 52.95 63.55
N LEU A 12 39.91 54.10 62.97
CA LEU A 12 38.99 54.19 61.85
C LEU A 12 39.60 53.59 60.60
N TRP A 13 40.91 53.80 60.35
CA TRP A 13 41.58 53.19 59.18
C TRP A 13 41.75 51.68 59.32
N SER A 14 41.96 51.13 60.51
CA SER A 14 41.97 49.65 60.71
C SER A 14 40.61 48.99 60.54
N ILE A 15 39.52 49.67 60.94
CA ILE A 15 38.16 49.18 60.74
C ILE A 15 37.80 49.19 59.24
N VAL A 16 38.19 50.24 58.52
CA VAL A 16 37.97 50.34 57.05
C VAL A 16 38.77 49.27 56.32
N LEU A 17 40.02 49.04 56.72
CA LEU A 17 40.85 47.99 56.12
C LEU A 17 40.30 46.59 56.40
N GLY A 18 39.83 46.36 57.65
CA GLY A 18 39.17 45.10 58.06
C GLY A 18 37.89 44.84 57.24
N LEU A 19 37.09 45.90 57.04
CA LEU A 19 35.88 45.79 56.25
C LEU A 19 36.16 45.59 54.77
N ALA A 20 37.21 46.22 54.20
CA ALA A 20 37.67 46.02 52.86
C ALA A 20 38.15 44.57 52.62
N VAL A 21 38.92 44.01 53.56
CA VAL A 21 39.40 42.63 53.51
C VAL A 21 38.23 41.66 53.64
N ALA A 22 37.25 41.93 54.52
CA ALA A 22 36.04 41.13 54.67
C ALA A 22 35.18 41.13 53.38
N VAL A 23 35.04 42.29 52.71
CA VAL A 23 34.33 42.40 51.40
C VAL A 23 35.08 41.68 50.29
N VAL A 24 36.40 41.73 50.25
CA VAL A 24 37.23 40.99 49.29
C VAL A 24 37.14 39.48 49.54
N LEU A 25 37.22 39.03 50.78
CA LEU A 25 37.04 37.63 51.16
C LEU A 25 35.59 37.17 50.84
N TRP A 26 34.57 37.97 51.11
CA TRP A 26 33.18 37.64 50.78
C TRP A 26 32.96 37.60 49.25
N ARG A 27 33.66 38.42 48.50
CA ARG A 27 33.62 38.41 47.04
C ARG A 27 34.41 37.25 46.44
N CYS A 28 35.49 36.82 47.05
CA CYS A 28 36.26 35.64 46.64
C CYS A 28 35.60 34.31 47.03
N THR A 29 34.84 34.27 48.14
CA THR A 29 34.07 33.04 48.49
C THR A 29 32.71 32.96 47.84
N GLY A 30 32.24 34.05 47.18
CA GLY A 30 30.97 34.14 46.44
C GLY A 30 31.10 33.76 44.96
N ALA A 31 32.20 33.18 44.50
CA ALA A 31 32.28 32.60 43.14
C ALA A 31 31.38 31.36 43.08
N ARG A 32 30.07 31.62 42.86
CA ARG A 32 29.12 30.56 42.55
C ARG A 32 29.60 29.91 41.28
N ASP A 33 29.74 28.59 41.41
CA ASP A 33 30.01 27.69 40.28
C ASP A 33 28.89 27.90 39.22
N THR A 34 29.13 28.79 38.26
CA THR A 34 28.22 29.10 37.17
C THR A 34 28.42 28.12 35.99
N GLY A 35 28.88 26.94 36.28
CA GLY A 35 28.94 25.86 35.27
C GLY A 35 27.54 25.52 34.76
N PRO A 36 27.40 25.19 33.48
CA PRO A 36 26.13 24.74 32.96
C PRO A 36 25.64 23.53 33.74
N ARG A 37 24.44 23.60 34.29
CA ARG A 37 23.79 22.48 34.95
C ARG A 37 23.30 21.53 33.86
N TYR A 38 23.68 20.26 34.02
CA TYR A 38 23.29 19.21 33.08
C TYR A 38 22.14 18.39 33.64
N THR A 39 21.16 18.10 32.81
CA THR A 39 20.13 17.10 33.11
C THR A 39 20.69 15.73 32.77
N THR A 40 20.68 14.82 33.72
CA THR A 40 21.22 13.46 33.56
C THR A 40 20.14 12.42 33.80
N GLU A 41 20.21 11.31 33.06
CA GLU A 41 19.40 10.12 33.26
C GLU A 41 20.33 8.90 33.40
N PRO A 42 20.15 8.02 34.42
CA PRO A 42 21.01 6.89 34.58
C PRO A 42 20.82 5.86 33.47
N ALA A 43 21.92 5.30 32.97
CA ALA A 43 21.88 4.15 32.09
C ALA A 43 21.25 2.96 32.83
N ALA A 44 20.09 2.47 32.35
CA ALA A 44 19.35 1.42 33.05
C ALA A 44 19.14 0.21 32.13
N ARG A 45 19.03 -0.98 32.73
CA ARG A 45 18.60 -2.15 31.99
C ARG A 45 17.08 -2.17 31.87
N GLY A 46 16.61 -2.54 30.68
CA GLY A 46 15.19 -2.64 30.44
C GLY A 46 14.87 -3.35 29.15
N GLU A 47 13.60 -3.39 28.84
CA GLU A 47 13.09 -3.94 27.60
C GLU A 47 13.16 -2.90 26.49
N ILE A 48 13.59 -3.31 25.30
CA ILE A 48 13.47 -2.53 24.07
C ILE A 48 12.65 -3.33 23.06
N VAL A 49 11.60 -2.69 22.54
CA VAL A 49 10.70 -3.30 21.56
C VAL A 49 10.73 -2.48 20.27
N ALA A 50 11.39 -3.00 19.26
CA ALA A 50 11.35 -2.38 17.92
C ALA A 50 9.98 -2.63 17.30
N ARG A 51 9.26 -1.55 17.02
CA ARG A 51 7.93 -1.60 16.41
C ARG A 51 7.97 -0.98 15.05
N VAL A 52 7.29 -1.63 14.10
CA VAL A 52 7.01 -1.06 12.78
C VAL A 52 5.53 -0.70 12.76
N SER A 53 5.24 0.57 12.50
CA SER A 53 3.87 1.06 12.40
C SER A 53 3.61 1.49 10.96
N ALA A 54 2.49 1.03 10.40
CA ALA A 54 2.09 1.34 9.05
C ALA A 54 0.56 1.42 8.95
N SER A 55 0.06 2.19 8.01
CA SER A 55 -1.37 2.27 7.70
C SER A 55 -1.73 1.28 6.61
N GLY A 56 -2.96 0.78 6.67
CA GLY A 56 -3.48 -0.16 5.69
C GLY A 56 -4.99 -0.08 5.54
N SER A 57 -5.54 -0.90 4.68
CA SER A 57 -6.98 -1.03 4.46
C SER A 57 -7.41 -2.49 4.60
N LEU A 58 -8.59 -2.71 5.16
CA LEU A 58 -9.20 -4.02 5.25
C LEU A 58 -9.85 -4.41 3.92
N SER A 59 -9.68 -5.66 3.53
CA SER A 59 -10.39 -6.27 2.40
C SER A 59 -10.83 -7.70 2.74
N ALA A 60 -11.78 -8.24 1.99
CA ALA A 60 -12.06 -9.67 2.06
C ALA A 60 -10.95 -10.43 1.33
N VAL A 61 -10.65 -11.65 1.80
CA VAL A 61 -9.62 -12.53 1.22
C VAL A 61 -9.86 -12.77 -0.26
N VAL A 62 -11.11 -13.03 -0.65
CA VAL A 62 -11.51 -13.21 -2.05
C VAL A 62 -12.61 -12.24 -2.40
N THR A 63 -12.31 -11.35 -3.31
CA THR A 63 -13.26 -10.40 -3.89
C THR A 63 -13.36 -10.64 -5.38
N VAL A 64 -14.59 -10.78 -5.90
CA VAL A 64 -14.86 -11.01 -7.32
C VAL A 64 -15.65 -9.85 -7.88
N GLU A 65 -15.11 -9.23 -8.93
CA GLU A 65 -15.79 -8.19 -9.68
C GLU A 65 -16.64 -8.82 -10.79
N VAL A 66 -17.92 -8.51 -10.81
CA VAL A 66 -18.86 -9.00 -11.79
C VAL A 66 -19.22 -7.87 -12.75
N GLY A 67 -18.85 -8.05 -14.01
CA GLY A 67 -19.11 -7.11 -15.09
C GLY A 67 -20.12 -7.65 -16.10
N SER A 68 -20.46 -6.82 -17.11
CA SER A 68 -21.24 -7.24 -18.27
C SER A 68 -20.34 -7.59 -19.45
N GLN A 69 -20.72 -8.64 -20.19
CA GLN A 69 -20.08 -9.02 -21.45
C GLN A 69 -20.83 -8.45 -22.69
N VAL A 70 -22.04 -7.92 -22.46
CA VAL A 70 -22.86 -7.32 -23.52
C VAL A 70 -23.26 -5.90 -23.14
N SER A 71 -23.39 -5.04 -24.15
CA SER A 71 -23.86 -3.67 -23.98
C SER A 71 -25.39 -3.63 -24.02
N GLY A 72 -25.99 -2.81 -23.16
CA GLY A 72 -27.43 -2.65 -23.12
C GLY A 72 -27.91 -1.86 -21.91
N ARG A 73 -29.20 -1.63 -21.82
CA ARG A 73 -29.83 -0.98 -20.68
C ARG A 73 -30.14 -2.01 -19.59
N VAL A 74 -29.80 -1.70 -18.33
CA VAL A 74 -30.18 -2.54 -17.19
C VAL A 74 -31.69 -2.50 -17.00
N GLN A 75 -32.33 -3.63 -17.18
CA GLN A 75 -33.78 -3.81 -17.04
C GLN A 75 -34.21 -3.97 -15.59
N ALA A 76 -33.49 -4.82 -14.86
CA ALA A 76 -33.80 -5.15 -13.47
C ALA A 76 -32.56 -5.52 -12.68
N LEU A 77 -32.61 -5.28 -11.36
CA LEU A 77 -31.62 -5.71 -10.39
C LEU A 77 -32.32 -6.66 -9.39
N PHE A 78 -31.68 -7.78 -9.07
CA PHE A 78 -32.19 -8.82 -8.15
C PHE A 78 -31.35 -8.94 -6.89
N ALA A 79 -30.21 -8.23 -6.83
CA ALA A 79 -29.35 -8.12 -5.65
C ALA A 79 -29.03 -6.65 -5.41
N ASP A 80 -28.90 -6.29 -4.16
CA ASP A 80 -28.51 -4.96 -3.70
C ASP A 80 -27.36 -5.04 -2.72
N PHE A 81 -26.90 -3.91 -2.19
CA PHE A 81 -25.86 -3.85 -1.16
C PHE A 81 -26.18 -4.82 -0.01
N ASN A 82 -25.16 -5.51 0.49
CA ASN A 82 -25.24 -6.49 1.57
C ASN A 82 -26.16 -7.70 1.31
N SER A 83 -26.62 -7.92 0.08
CA SER A 83 -27.40 -9.12 -0.27
C SER A 83 -26.50 -10.34 -0.32
N GLU A 84 -26.96 -11.43 0.30
CA GLU A 84 -26.35 -12.74 0.11
C GLU A 84 -26.75 -13.31 -1.25
N VAL A 85 -25.77 -13.78 -1.99
CA VAL A 85 -25.95 -14.36 -3.32
C VAL A 85 -25.30 -15.73 -3.41
N ARG A 86 -25.89 -16.62 -4.22
CA ARG A 86 -25.37 -17.95 -4.50
C ARG A 86 -24.79 -18.02 -5.90
N LYS A 87 -23.82 -18.87 -6.09
CA LYS A 87 -23.24 -19.16 -7.41
C LYS A 87 -24.34 -19.52 -8.42
N GLY A 88 -24.34 -18.84 -9.56
CA GLY A 88 -25.35 -19.03 -10.61
C GLY A 88 -26.67 -18.29 -10.37
N GLN A 89 -26.82 -17.60 -9.24
CA GLN A 89 -27.99 -16.75 -8.99
C GLN A 89 -27.95 -15.53 -9.90
N ARG A 90 -29.07 -15.19 -10.52
CA ARG A 90 -29.20 -13.98 -11.32
C ARG A 90 -29.25 -12.75 -10.41
N ILE A 91 -28.31 -11.83 -10.62
CA ILE A 91 -28.17 -10.62 -9.81
C ILE A 91 -28.59 -9.36 -10.57
N ALA A 92 -28.53 -9.39 -11.92
CA ALA A 92 -29.05 -8.33 -12.76
C ALA A 92 -29.54 -8.89 -14.10
N LYS A 93 -30.35 -8.11 -14.81
CA LYS A 93 -30.79 -8.40 -16.17
C LYS A 93 -30.63 -7.18 -17.05
N ILE A 94 -29.98 -7.36 -18.18
CA ILE A 94 -29.91 -6.39 -19.28
C ILE A 94 -31.11 -6.60 -20.17
N ASP A 95 -31.62 -5.55 -20.81
CA ASP A 95 -32.76 -5.60 -21.75
C ASP A 95 -32.49 -6.62 -22.87
N PRO A 96 -33.24 -7.72 -22.95
CA PRO A 96 -32.96 -8.81 -23.87
C PRO A 96 -33.56 -8.60 -25.26
N GLN A 97 -34.40 -7.57 -25.49
CA GLN A 97 -35.20 -7.45 -26.68
C GLN A 97 -34.41 -7.50 -27.98
N LEU A 98 -33.29 -6.80 -28.07
CA LEU A 98 -32.42 -6.83 -29.25
C LEU A 98 -31.77 -8.20 -29.47
N PHE A 99 -31.40 -8.88 -28.40
CA PHE A 99 -30.77 -10.20 -28.45
C PHE A 99 -31.81 -11.28 -28.81
N GLU A 100 -33.03 -11.19 -28.28
CA GLU A 100 -34.15 -12.07 -28.65
C GLU A 100 -34.49 -11.94 -30.14
N ALA A 101 -34.54 -10.71 -30.68
CA ALA A 101 -34.72 -10.48 -32.08
C ALA A 101 -33.63 -11.07 -32.95
N ALA A 102 -32.34 -10.96 -32.49
CA ALA A 102 -31.20 -11.54 -33.19
C ALA A 102 -31.25 -13.08 -33.19
N VAL A 103 -31.65 -13.71 -32.08
CA VAL A 103 -31.88 -15.14 -32.00
C VAL A 103 -32.99 -15.59 -32.94
N ALA A 104 -34.13 -14.88 -32.97
CA ALA A 104 -35.25 -15.17 -33.88
C ALA A 104 -34.83 -15.08 -35.35
N GLN A 105 -34.05 -14.04 -35.70
CA GLN A 105 -33.52 -13.90 -37.06
C GLN A 105 -32.54 -15.04 -37.43
N ALA A 106 -31.60 -15.40 -36.53
CA ALA A 106 -30.68 -16.48 -36.76
C ALA A 106 -31.39 -17.84 -36.88
N ALA A 107 -32.43 -18.08 -36.06
CA ALA A 107 -33.26 -19.28 -36.12
C ALA A 107 -34.00 -19.39 -37.48
N ALA A 108 -34.55 -18.28 -38.00
CA ALA A 108 -35.16 -18.24 -39.31
C ALA A 108 -34.19 -18.59 -40.45
N ASN A 109 -32.92 -18.08 -40.35
CA ASN A 109 -31.87 -18.38 -41.32
C ASN A 109 -31.50 -19.89 -41.29
N VAL A 110 -31.44 -20.52 -40.11
CA VAL A 110 -31.24 -21.97 -39.98
C VAL A 110 -32.39 -22.74 -40.63
N ALA A 111 -33.65 -22.32 -40.40
CA ALA A 111 -34.83 -22.97 -41.01
C ALA A 111 -34.78 -22.88 -42.55
N ALA A 112 -34.42 -21.71 -43.09
CA ALA A 112 -34.26 -21.53 -44.52
C ALA A 112 -33.15 -22.41 -45.12
N SER A 113 -31.96 -22.45 -44.47
CA SER A 113 -30.84 -23.28 -44.91
C SER A 113 -31.17 -24.77 -44.83
N ARG A 114 -31.93 -25.22 -43.82
CA ARG A 114 -32.42 -26.58 -43.70
C ARG A 114 -33.38 -26.95 -44.79
N GLY A 115 -34.32 -26.05 -45.15
CA GLY A 115 -35.22 -26.26 -46.28
C GLY A 115 -34.47 -26.37 -47.62
N ASN A 116 -33.47 -25.50 -47.83
CA ASN A 116 -32.60 -25.62 -49.02
C ASN A 116 -31.81 -26.93 -49.09
N LEU A 117 -31.23 -27.37 -47.98
CA LEU A 117 -30.54 -28.66 -47.89
C LEU A 117 -31.48 -29.82 -48.29
N LEU A 118 -32.71 -29.86 -47.70
CA LEU A 118 -33.68 -30.90 -48.00
C LEU A 118 -34.03 -30.93 -49.50
N ARG A 119 -34.23 -29.77 -50.12
CA ARG A 119 -34.50 -29.66 -51.57
C ARG A 119 -33.35 -30.23 -52.39
N LEU A 120 -32.10 -29.90 -52.03
CA LEU A 120 -30.89 -30.42 -52.74
C LEU A 120 -30.67 -31.92 -52.50
N GLU A 121 -30.98 -32.42 -51.30
CA GLU A 121 -30.92 -33.86 -50.99
C GLU A 121 -31.90 -34.66 -51.88
N VAL A 122 -33.15 -34.16 -52.03
CA VAL A 122 -34.13 -34.78 -52.94
C VAL A 122 -33.65 -34.75 -54.41
N GLN A 123 -33.05 -33.62 -54.85
CA GLN A 123 -32.49 -33.52 -56.22
C GLN A 123 -31.29 -34.47 -56.41
N ALA A 124 -30.40 -34.59 -55.46
CA ALA A 124 -29.27 -35.50 -55.52
C ALA A 124 -29.70 -36.99 -55.52
N GLU A 125 -30.73 -37.31 -54.73
CA GLU A 125 -31.31 -38.67 -54.76
C GLU A 125 -31.94 -39.00 -56.09
N ASP A 126 -32.65 -38.07 -56.75
CA ASP A 126 -33.20 -38.27 -58.09
C ASP A 126 -32.10 -38.44 -59.14
N ALA A 127 -31.09 -37.56 -59.13
CA ALA A 127 -29.94 -37.67 -60.03
C ALA A 127 -29.18 -39.02 -59.85
N ALA A 128 -29.02 -39.46 -58.61
CA ALA A 128 -28.41 -40.77 -58.33
C ALA A 128 -29.26 -41.94 -58.80
N ARG A 129 -30.60 -41.86 -58.72
CA ARG A 129 -31.48 -42.87 -59.33
C ARG A 129 -31.36 -42.88 -60.86
N GLN A 130 -31.24 -41.73 -61.52
CA GLN A 130 -31.06 -41.61 -62.96
C GLN A 130 -29.69 -42.18 -63.37
N ALA A 131 -28.61 -41.85 -62.69
CA ALA A 131 -27.26 -42.41 -62.94
C ALA A 131 -27.24 -43.93 -62.83
N ARG A 132 -27.88 -44.50 -61.79
CA ARG A 132 -28.00 -45.96 -61.65
C ARG A 132 -28.75 -46.61 -62.79
N ARG A 133 -29.85 -46.04 -63.22
CA ARG A 133 -30.61 -46.53 -64.39
C ARG A 133 -29.78 -46.46 -65.68
N ALA A 134 -29.08 -45.33 -65.93
CA ALA A 134 -28.22 -45.16 -67.08
C ALA A 134 -27.11 -46.19 -67.07
N THR A 135 -26.48 -46.49 -65.94
CA THR A 135 -25.44 -47.53 -65.83
C THR A 135 -25.99 -48.93 -66.21
N GLN A 136 -27.20 -49.29 -65.72
CA GLN A 136 -27.86 -50.54 -66.02
C GLN A 136 -28.19 -50.71 -67.52
N LEU A 137 -28.68 -49.59 -68.14
CA LEU A 137 -29.00 -49.59 -69.61
C LEU A 137 -27.71 -49.69 -70.46
N PHE A 138 -26.64 -49.02 -70.02
CA PHE A 138 -25.31 -49.15 -70.71
C PHE A 138 -24.78 -50.57 -70.63
N ASP A 139 -24.85 -51.21 -69.45
CA ASP A 139 -24.44 -52.59 -69.28
C ASP A 139 -25.24 -53.54 -70.15
N SER A 140 -26.48 -53.17 -70.49
CA SER A 140 -27.34 -53.87 -71.44
C SER A 140 -27.16 -53.42 -72.93
N SER A 141 -26.14 -52.53 -73.21
CA SER A 141 -25.88 -51.93 -74.52
C SER A 141 -27.04 -51.15 -75.13
N LEU A 142 -27.89 -50.59 -74.33
CA LEU A 142 -29.10 -49.83 -74.78
C LEU A 142 -28.89 -48.31 -74.88
N ILE A 143 -27.82 -47.75 -74.33
CA ILE A 143 -27.44 -46.33 -74.43
C ILE A 143 -25.97 -46.15 -74.70
N SER A 144 -25.53 -44.95 -75.13
CA SER A 144 -24.11 -44.63 -75.37
C SER A 144 -23.34 -44.43 -74.05
N GLU A 145 -22.02 -44.61 -74.15
CA GLU A 145 -21.09 -44.32 -73.02
C GLU A 145 -21.19 -42.85 -72.56
N ASN A 146 -21.35 -41.90 -73.50
CA ASN A 146 -21.48 -40.49 -73.19
C ASN A 146 -22.75 -40.18 -72.36
N ASP A 147 -23.90 -40.86 -72.64
CA ASP A 147 -25.12 -40.71 -71.91
C ASP A 147 -25.00 -41.21 -70.47
N ARG A 148 -24.31 -42.34 -70.25
CA ARG A 148 -24.00 -42.87 -68.91
C ARG A 148 -23.11 -41.88 -68.13
N ASP A 149 -22.03 -41.40 -68.76
CA ASP A 149 -21.07 -40.51 -68.13
C ASP A 149 -21.69 -39.15 -67.79
N ASN A 150 -22.56 -38.61 -68.63
CA ASN A 150 -23.33 -37.41 -68.33
C ASN A 150 -24.27 -37.58 -67.14
N ALA A 151 -24.97 -38.70 -67.03
CA ALA A 151 -25.84 -39.02 -65.89
C ALA A 151 -25.01 -39.17 -64.58
N VAL A 152 -23.87 -39.80 -64.62
CA VAL A 152 -22.94 -39.97 -63.48
C VAL A 152 -22.36 -38.61 -63.08
N ALA A 153 -21.94 -37.78 -64.03
CA ALA A 153 -21.42 -36.43 -63.74
C ALA A 153 -22.49 -35.55 -63.10
N THR A 154 -23.74 -35.61 -63.58
CA THR A 154 -24.88 -34.89 -63.00
C THR A 154 -25.15 -35.30 -61.56
N ALA A 155 -25.12 -36.61 -61.27
CA ALA A 155 -25.29 -37.11 -59.91
C ALA A 155 -24.18 -36.62 -58.95
N ARG A 156 -22.92 -36.64 -59.41
CA ARG A 156 -21.78 -36.11 -58.61
C ARG A 156 -21.89 -34.62 -58.37
N ALA A 157 -22.34 -33.85 -59.36
CA ALA A 157 -22.57 -32.42 -59.23
C ALA A 157 -23.70 -32.13 -58.22
N ALA A 158 -24.78 -32.89 -58.25
CA ALA A 158 -25.86 -32.77 -57.27
C ALA A 158 -25.37 -33.16 -55.83
N GLU A 159 -24.60 -34.18 -55.68
CA GLU A 159 -23.97 -34.59 -54.40
C GLU A 159 -23.05 -33.49 -53.85
N ALA A 160 -22.20 -32.88 -54.70
CA ALA A 160 -21.36 -31.74 -54.32
C ALA A 160 -22.21 -30.55 -53.83
N SER A 161 -23.37 -30.30 -54.47
CA SER A 161 -24.30 -29.26 -54.06
C SER A 161 -24.91 -29.52 -52.66
N VAL A 162 -25.19 -30.80 -52.33
CA VAL A 162 -25.63 -31.19 -50.98
C VAL A 162 -24.54 -30.92 -49.94
N GLN A 163 -23.26 -31.24 -50.25
CA GLN A 163 -22.17 -30.96 -49.35
C GLN A 163 -22.00 -29.45 -49.09
N GLN A 164 -22.12 -28.65 -50.14
CA GLN A 164 -22.12 -27.18 -50.01
C GLN A 164 -23.25 -26.69 -49.10
N ALA A 165 -24.49 -27.19 -49.28
CA ALA A 165 -25.64 -26.81 -48.46
C ALA A 165 -25.50 -27.26 -47.01
N ARG A 166 -24.87 -28.42 -46.75
CA ARG A 166 -24.52 -28.86 -45.37
C ARG A 166 -23.56 -27.90 -44.72
N GLY A 167 -22.53 -27.44 -45.45
CA GLY A 167 -21.61 -26.42 -44.97
C GLY A 167 -22.34 -25.12 -44.63
N GLN A 168 -23.24 -24.68 -45.47
CA GLN A 168 -24.08 -23.47 -45.23
C GLN A 168 -24.98 -23.63 -43.99
N LEU A 169 -25.62 -24.79 -43.80
CA LEU A 169 -26.43 -25.07 -42.62
C LEU A 169 -25.54 -25.04 -41.36
N ALA A 170 -24.36 -25.63 -41.38
CA ALA A 170 -23.44 -25.57 -40.23
C ALA A 170 -23.03 -24.14 -39.85
N GLN A 171 -22.80 -23.28 -40.86
CA GLN A 171 -22.49 -21.87 -40.66
C GLN A 171 -23.67 -21.11 -39.99
N THR A 172 -24.90 -21.30 -40.49
CA THR A 172 -26.07 -20.63 -39.91
C THR A 172 -26.40 -21.16 -38.49
N GLN A 173 -26.17 -22.44 -38.21
CA GLN A 173 -26.26 -22.99 -36.87
C GLN A 173 -25.23 -22.42 -35.90
N ALA A 174 -24.00 -22.15 -36.39
CA ALA A 174 -22.98 -21.48 -35.57
C ALA A 174 -23.38 -20.04 -35.25
N ALA A 175 -23.95 -19.33 -36.21
CA ALA A 175 -24.48 -17.97 -35.97
C ALA A 175 -25.65 -17.95 -34.98
N LEU A 176 -26.53 -18.96 -35.01
CA LEU A 176 -27.60 -19.12 -34.02
C LEU A 176 -27.05 -19.32 -32.62
N ARG A 177 -26.11 -20.25 -32.46
CA ARG A 177 -25.43 -20.47 -31.14
C ARG A 177 -24.74 -19.21 -30.60
N GLN A 178 -24.15 -18.40 -31.49
CA GLN A 178 -23.57 -17.10 -31.07
C GLN A 178 -24.65 -16.14 -30.57
N ALA A 179 -25.75 -16.03 -31.26
CA ALA A 179 -26.87 -15.16 -30.84
C ALA A 179 -27.50 -15.62 -29.50
N GLU A 180 -27.68 -16.93 -29.32
CA GLU A 180 -28.14 -17.53 -28.07
C GLU A 180 -27.17 -17.28 -26.91
N THR A 181 -25.88 -17.32 -27.17
CA THR A 181 -24.85 -17.04 -26.15
C THR A 181 -24.90 -15.58 -25.74
N ASN A 182 -25.03 -14.66 -26.69
CA ASN A 182 -25.18 -13.24 -26.41
C ASN A 182 -26.46 -12.96 -25.60
N LEU A 183 -27.56 -13.66 -25.90
CA LEU A 183 -28.79 -13.59 -25.12
C LEU A 183 -28.59 -14.07 -23.69
N ARG A 184 -27.87 -15.17 -23.48
CA ARG A 184 -27.54 -15.64 -22.11
C ARG A 184 -26.72 -14.63 -21.34
N TYR A 185 -25.83 -13.90 -21.97
CA TYR A 185 -25.01 -12.86 -21.34
C TYR A 185 -25.82 -11.63 -20.89
N THR A 186 -27.09 -11.51 -21.29
CA THR A 186 -28.00 -10.49 -20.73
C THR A 186 -28.42 -10.80 -19.29
N ASP A 187 -28.40 -12.06 -18.87
CA ASP A 187 -28.57 -12.46 -17.49
C ASP A 187 -27.20 -12.42 -16.77
N ILE A 188 -27.02 -11.47 -15.89
CA ILE A 188 -25.80 -11.35 -15.09
C ILE A 188 -25.93 -12.26 -13.87
N LEU A 189 -25.04 -13.26 -13.79
CA LEU A 189 -25.05 -14.27 -12.75
C LEU A 189 -23.90 -14.04 -11.76
N ALA A 190 -24.12 -14.39 -10.49
CA ALA A 190 -23.06 -14.42 -9.48
C ALA A 190 -22.09 -15.59 -9.78
N PRO A 191 -20.77 -15.35 -9.90
CA PRO A 191 -19.79 -16.40 -10.20
C PRO A 191 -19.46 -17.28 -8.99
N THR A 192 -19.74 -16.78 -7.78
CA THR A 192 -19.45 -17.43 -6.49
C THR A 192 -20.56 -17.15 -5.48
N ASP A 193 -20.61 -17.97 -4.44
CA ASP A 193 -21.38 -17.66 -3.23
C ASP A 193 -20.71 -16.49 -2.49
N GLY A 194 -21.49 -15.63 -1.86
CA GLY A 194 -20.93 -14.53 -1.09
C GLY A 194 -21.92 -13.40 -0.81
N ILE A 195 -21.38 -12.25 -0.43
CA ILE A 195 -22.12 -11.04 -0.08
C ILE A 195 -21.74 -9.92 -1.04
N VAL A 196 -22.72 -9.19 -1.55
CA VAL A 196 -22.48 -8.01 -2.42
C VAL A 196 -21.95 -6.86 -1.58
N ILE A 197 -20.68 -6.48 -1.82
CA ILE A 197 -20.04 -5.34 -1.14
C ILE A 197 -20.48 -4.02 -1.80
N SER A 198 -20.45 -3.98 -3.14
CA SER A 198 -20.78 -2.77 -3.89
C SER A 198 -21.61 -3.08 -5.12
N ARG A 199 -22.44 -2.11 -5.49
CA ARG A 199 -23.25 -2.07 -6.71
C ARG A 199 -22.96 -0.75 -7.43
N ALA A 200 -22.35 -0.83 -8.59
CA ALA A 200 -21.95 0.33 -9.38
C ALA A 200 -22.95 0.69 -10.50
N VAL A 201 -24.12 0.08 -10.51
CA VAL A 201 -25.12 0.22 -11.59
C VAL A 201 -26.52 0.41 -11.05
N ASN A 202 -27.37 1.15 -11.78
CA ASN A 202 -28.77 1.39 -11.46
C ASN A 202 -29.72 0.87 -12.55
N VAL A 203 -30.97 0.59 -12.17
CA VAL A 203 -32.03 0.24 -13.13
C VAL A 203 -32.22 1.40 -14.11
N GLY A 204 -32.33 1.08 -15.41
CA GLY A 204 -32.45 2.07 -16.49
C GLY A 204 -31.10 2.61 -16.99
N GLN A 205 -30.00 2.37 -16.31
CA GLN A 205 -28.67 2.78 -16.75
C GLN A 205 -28.21 1.94 -17.95
N THR A 206 -27.57 2.58 -18.92
CA THR A 206 -26.96 1.90 -20.07
C THR A 206 -25.51 1.56 -19.73
N VAL A 207 -25.13 0.30 -19.94
CA VAL A 207 -23.76 -0.21 -19.79
C VAL A 207 -23.17 -0.51 -21.17
N ALA A 208 -21.91 -0.13 -21.38
CA ALA A 208 -21.19 -0.34 -22.63
C ALA A 208 -20.01 -1.26 -22.38
N ALA A 209 -20.05 -2.48 -22.91
CA ALA A 209 -19.02 -3.49 -22.75
C ALA A 209 -18.01 -3.52 -23.91
N SER A 210 -18.12 -2.59 -24.88
CA SER A 210 -17.34 -2.62 -26.12
C SER A 210 -15.87 -2.25 -25.97
N MET A 211 -15.48 -1.44 -24.96
CA MET A 211 -14.09 -1.01 -24.74
C MET A 211 -13.52 -1.55 -23.44
N GLN A 212 -14.27 -1.53 -22.37
CA GLN A 212 -13.94 -2.06 -21.07
C GLN A 212 -15.18 -2.69 -20.44
N ALA A 213 -15.06 -3.88 -19.91
CA ALA A 213 -16.17 -4.50 -19.18
C ALA A 213 -16.45 -3.66 -17.90
N PRO A 214 -17.59 -2.96 -17.82
CA PRO A 214 -17.90 -2.18 -16.62
C PRO A 214 -18.17 -3.12 -15.45
N VAL A 215 -17.58 -2.83 -14.30
CA VAL A 215 -17.88 -3.54 -13.05
C VAL A 215 -19.30 -3.13 -12.61
N LEU A 216 -20.18 -4.10 -12.44
CA LEU A 216 -21.56 -3.90 -12.00
C LEU A 216 -21.71 -4.18 -10.49
N PHE A 217 -21.10 -5.25 -10.03
CA PHE A 217 -21.11 -5.69 -8.63
C PHE A 217 -19.74 -6.14 -8.19
N THR A 218 -19.45 -5.93 -6.91
CA THR A 218 -18.31 -6.53 -6.22
C THR A 218 -18.83 -7.48 -5.15
N ILE A 219 -18.44 -8.74 -5.21
CA ILE A 219 -18.90 -9.79 -4.31
C ILE A 219 -17.73 -10.28 -3.47
N ALA A 220 -17.86 -10.26 -2.15
CA ALA A 220 -16.93 -10.95 -1.24
C ALA A 220 -17.42 -12.37 -0.98
N GLN A 221 -16.52 -13.33 -1.09
CA GLN A 221 -16.87 -14.73 -0.85
C GLN A 221 -17.16 -15.02 0.62
N ASP A 222 -16.31 -14.53 1.51
CA ASP A 222 -16.48 -14.66 2.97
C ASP A 222 -15.95 -13.38 3.66
N LEU A 223 -16.77 -12.82 4.55
CA LEU A 223 -16.39 -11.68 5.39
C LEU A 223 -15.89 -12.11 6.77
N ARG A 224 -15.89 -13.40 7.10
CA ARG A 224 -15.35 -13.92 8.36
C ARG A 224 -13.83 -14.01 8.34
N ALA A 225 -13.26 -14.21 7.16
CA ALA A 225 -11.82 -14.13 6.91
C ALA A 225 -11.52 -12.85 6.16
N MET A 226 -10.72 -11.98 6.76
CA MET A 226 -10.36 -10.68 6.22
C MET A 226 -8.84 -10.57 6.12
N GLU A 227 -8.38 -9.65 5.30
CA GLU A 227 -6.98 -9.28 5.16
C GLU A 227 -6.81 -7.78 5.35
N VAL A 228 -5.71 -7.40 6.00
CA VAL A 228 -5.27 -6.01 6.05
C VAL A 228 -4.09 -5.86 5.07
N HIS A 229 -4.27 -5.09 4.04
CA HIS A 229 -3.22 -4.67 3.13
C HIS A 229 -2.52 -3.45 3.71
N THR A 230 -1.28 -3.63 4.13
CA THR A 230 -0.54 -2.63 4.90
C THR A 230 0.63 -2.10 4.11
N ASN A 231 0.67 -0.77 3.89
CA ASN A 231 1.74 -0.11 3.17
C ASN A 231 2.93 0.15 4.10
N VAL A 232 3.92 -0.72 4.08
CA VAL A 232 5.14 -0.64 4.89
C VAL A 232 6.24 0.07 4.12
N ALA A 233 6.89 1.06 4.73
CA ALA A 233 7.99 1.77 4.11
C ALA A 233 9.20 0.86 3.83
N GLU A 234 9.95 1.12 2.75
CA GLU A 234 11.15 0.36 2.36
C GLU A 234 12.18 0.24 3.50
N ALA A 235 12.33 1.29 4.32
CA ALA A 235 13.27 1.30 5.45
C ALA A 235 12.93 0.27 6.54
N ASP A 236 11.67 -0.16 6.64
CA ASP A 236 11.19 -1.03 7.69
C ASP A 236 10.84 -2.45 7.22
N ILE A 237 10.69 -2.65 5.90
CA ILE A 237 10.29 -3.96 5.36
C ILE A 237 11.29 -5.06 5.67
N GLY A 238 12.59 -4.75 5.72
CA GLY A 238 13.65 -5.71 6.05
C GLY A 238 13.58 -6.28 7.48
N LYS A 239 12.79 -5.65 8.36
CA LYS A 239 12.56 -6.09 9.74
C LYS A 239 11.37 -7.04 9.87
N LEU A 240 10.50 -7.11 8.86
CA LEU A 240 9.29 -7.92 8.88
C LEU A 240 9.53 -9.29 8.22
N ARG A 241 8.82 -10.29 8.72
CA ARG A 241 8.83 -11.65 8.17
C ARG A 241 7.41 -12.22 8.21
N ALA A 242 7.15 -13.21 7.36
CA ALA A 242 5.94 -14.00 7.44
C ALA A 242 5.78 -14.63 8.84
N ASP A 243 4.57 -14.91 9.22
CA ASP A 243 4.14 -15.47 10.52
C ASP A 243 4.34 -14.57 11.75
N MET A 244 4.86 -13.34 11.59
CA MET A 244 4.90 -12.40 12.71
C MET A 244 3.50 -11.97 13.13
N SER A 245 3.31 -11.83 14.46
CA SER A 245 2.06 -11.30 15.02
C SER A 245 1.98 -9.80 14.80
N ALA A 246 0.84 -9.36 14.31
CA ALA A 246 0.53 -7.95 14.10
C ALA A 246 -0.68 -7.57 14.96
N GLY A 247 -0.57 -6.48 15.70
CA GLY A 247 -1.70 -5.82 16.33
C GLY A 247 -2.17 -4.66 15.46
N PHE A 248 -3.47 -4.43 15.37
CA PHE A 248 -3.98 -3.27 14.65
C PHE A 248 -5.20 -2.66 15.35
N THR A 249 -5.44 -1.42 15.07
CA THR A 249 -6.63 -0.67 15.47
C THR A 249 -7.32 -0.15 14.23
N VAL A 250 -8.63 -0.06 14.27
CA VAL A 250 -9.44 0.55 13.21
C VAL A 250 -10.12 1.80 13.75
N ASP A 251 -10.23 2.83 12.93
CA ASP A 251 -10.80 4.12 13.35
C ASP A 251 -12.27 4.01 13.77
N ALA A 252 -12.97 2.98 13.24
CA ALA A 252 -14.37 2.71 13.59
C ALA A 252 -14.56 2.18 15.02
N TYR A 253 -13.52 1.61 15.65
CA TYR A 253 -13.55 1.05 17.00
C TYR A 253 -12.35 1.56 17.81
N PRO A 254 -12.37 2.84 18.24
CA PRO A 254 -11.28 3.43 18.99
C PRO A 254 -11.15 2.75 20.36
N GLY A 255 -9.93 2.31 20.66
CA GLY A 255 -9.60 1.62 21.93
C GLY A 255 -9.65 0.11 21.87
N GLU A 256 -10.19 -0.50 20.83
CA GLU A 256 -10.11 -1.95 20.62
C GLU A 256 -8.88 -2.31 19.80
N ARG A 257 -8.19 -3.36 20.22
CA ARG A 257 -7.04 -3.94 19.50
C ARG A 257 -7.45 -5.27 18.90
N PHE A 258 -7.29 -5.32 17.61
CA PHE A 258 -7.41 -6.57 16.85
C PHE A 258 -6.04 -7.17 16.65
N THR A 259 -6.00 -8.49 16.50
CA THR A 259 -4.76 -9.23 16.26
C THR A 259 -4.86 -10.00 14.96
N GLY A 260 -3.76 -10.06 14.26
CA GLY A 260 -3.62 -10.81 13.03
C GLY A 260 -2.22 -11.37 12.90
N ARG A 261 -1.94 -12.04 11.80
CA ARG A 261 -0.63 -12.59 11.48
C ARG A 261 -0.24 -12.19 10.07
N ILE A 262 1.02 -11.83 9.86
CA ILE A 262 1.54 -11.54 8.53
C ILE A 262 1.53 -12.86 7.75
N ARG A 263 0.69 -12.95 6.71
CA ARG A 263 0.66 -14.11 5.80
C ARG A 263 1.81 -14.05 4.81
N GLU A 264 1.97 -12.91 4.18
CA GLU A 264 2.99 -12.70 3.16
C GLU A 264 3.36 -11.22 3.04
N ILE A 265 4.53 -10.97 2.48
CA ILE A 265 4.98 -9.65 2.07
C ILE A 265 5.15 -9.67 0.56
N ARG A 266 4.42 -8.82 -0.16
CA ARG A 266 4.47 -8.76 -1.61
C ARG A 266 5.74 -8.08 -2.09
N ASN A 267 6.43 -8.73 -3.03
CA ASN A 267 7.70 -8.22 -3.57
C ASN A 267 7.52 -7.04 -4.55
N ALA A 268 6.30 -6.78 -5.03
CA ALA A 268 6.02 -5.67 -5.92
C ALA A 268 5.95 -4.36 -5.14
N PRO A 269 6.86 -3.39 -5.37
CA PRO A 269 6.81 -2.10 -4.72
C PRO A 269 5.62 -1.28 -5.25
N GLN A 270 5.05 -0.49 -4.37
CA GLN A 270 4.04 0.52 -4.71
C GLN A 270 4.58 1.90 -4.35
N VAL A 271 4.30 2.90 -5.18
CA VAL A 271 4.68 4.29 -4.88
C VAL A 271 3.44 5.03 -4.39
N VAL A 272 3.40 5.27 -3.10
CA VAL A 272 2.32 6.03 -2.45
C VAL A 272 2.89 7.39 -2.02
N GLN A 273 2.32 8.48 -2.53
CA GLN A 273 2.79 9.85 -2.23
C GLN A 273 4.31 10.04 -2.42
N ASN A 274 4.88 9.51 -3.50
CA ASN A 274 6.33 9.54 -3.79
C ASN A 274 7.21 8.76 -2.80
N VAL A 275 6.64 7.91 -1.97
CA VAL A 275 7.37 7.01 -1.07
C VAL A 275 7.20 5.58 -1.57
N VAL A 276 8.32 4.87 -1.68
CA VAL A 276 8.30 3.44 -2.01
C VAL A 276 7.84 2.65 -0.80
N THR A 277 6.77 1.89 -0.98
CA THR A 277 6.17 1.03 0.06
C THR A 277 5.98 -0.37 -0.47
N TYR A 278 5.92 -1.33 0.43
CA TYR A 278 5.64 -2.73 0.15
C TYR A 278 4.34 -3.14 0.85
N ASP A 279 3.53 -3.95 0.19
CA ASP A 279 2.28 -4.45 0.75
C ASP A 279 2.54 -5.68 1.64
N ALA A 280 2.35 -5.52 2.95
CA ALA A 280 2.33 -6.62 3.90
C ALA A 280 0.88 -7.04 4.14
N VAL A 281 0.55 -8.28 3.78
CA VAL A 281 -0.79 -8.86 3.90
C VAL A 281 -0.91 -9.55 5.25
N ILE A 282 -1.85 -9.07 6.07
CA ILE A 282 -2.09 -9.58 7.42
C ILE A 282 -3.44 -10.27 7.45
N GLU A 283 -3.45 -11.54 7.76
CA GLU A 283 -4.67 -12.33 7.91
C GLU A 283 -5.33 -12.07 9.27
N VAL A 284 -6.65 -11.86 9.23
CA VAL A 284 -7.45 -11.47 10.38
C VAL A 284 -8.75 -12.26 10.42
N ALA A 285 -9.06 -12.84 11.58
CA ALA A 285 -10.35 -13.47 11.84
C ALA A 285 -11.41 -12.41 12.21
N ASN A 286 -12.54 -12.42 11.51
CA ASN A 286 -13.67 -11.53 11.71
C ASN A 286 -14.96 -12.33 12.02
N ALA A 287 -14.92 -13.16 13.06
CA ALA A 287 -16.04 -14.06 13.41
C ALA A 287 -17.36 -13.32 13.69
N GLU A 288 -17.26 -12.12 14.26
CA GLU A 288 -18.41 -11.28 14.62
C GLU A 288 -18.89 -10.36 13.49
N LEU A 289 -18.26 -10.39 12.31
CA LEU A 289 -18.56 -9.54 11.14
C LEU A 289 -18.52 -8.03 11.43
N ARG A 290 -17.73 -7.63 12.43
CA ARG A 290 -17.56 -6.22 12.84
C ARG A 290 -16.65 -5.45 11.89
N LEU A 291 -15.61 -6.10 11.38
CA LEU A 291 -14.72 -5.54 10.41
C LEU A 291 -15.37 -5.54 9.02
N LYS A 292 -15.31 -4.42 8.34
CA LYS A 292 -15.89 -4.27 6.99
C LYS A 292 -14.80 -3.94 5.97
N PRO A 293 -14.92 -4.43 4.73
CA PRO A 293 -14.04 -4.03 3.65
C PRO A 293 -14.01 -2.50 3.47
N GLY A 294 -12.82 -1.94 3.23
CA GLY A 294 -12.61 -0.51 3.09
C GLY A 294 -12.31 0.25 4.37
N MET A 295 -12.38 -0.38 5.56
CA MET A 295 -11.96 0.26 6.80
C MET A 295 -10.46 0.50 6.79
N THR A 296 -10.04 1.68 7.29
CA THR A 296 -8.63 2.00 7.51
C THR A 296 -8.16 1.38 8.83
N ALA A 297 -6.99 0.78 8.79
CA ALA A 297 -6.34 0.17 9.95
C ALA A 297 -4.96 0.77 10.17
N THR A 298 -4.64 1.04 11.43
CA THR A 298 -3.27 1.33 11.86
C THR A 298 -2.66 0.07 12.45
N VAL A 299 -1.70 -0.50 11.74
CA VAL A 299 -1.04 -1.75 12.09
C VAL A 299 0.26 -1.46 12.84
N THR A 300 0.53 -2.23 13.88
CA THR A 300 1.78 -2.22 14.63
C THR A 300 2.31 -3.64 14.73
N VAL A 301 3.47 -3.89 14.14
CA VAL A 301 4.16 -5.18 14.19
C VAL A 301 5.35 -5.07 15.14
N ILE A 302 5.51 -6.02 16.04
CA ILE A 302 6.70 -6.13 16.88
C ILE A 302 7.76 -6.86 16.04
N ALA A 303 8.75 -6.09 15.56
CA ALA A 303 9.79 -6.61 14.69
C ALA A 303 10.91 -7.33 15.47
N ASP A 304 11.30 -6.78 16.61
CA ASP A 304 12.28 -7.39 17.51
C ASP A 304 12.01 -6.97 18.95
N ARG A 305 12.32 -7.84 19.89
CA ARG A 305 12.18 -7.60 21.32
C ARG A 305 13.40 -8.12 22.03
N ARG A 306 14.00 -7.27 22.87
CA ARG A 306 15.13 -7.64 23.72
C ARG A 306 14.87 -7.20 25.15
N ASP A 307 14.95 -8.15 26.05
CA ASP A 307 14.74 -7.95 27.48
C ASP A 307 16.07 -7.82 28.21
N GLY A 308 16.13 -6.96 29.24
CA GLY A 308 17.30 -6.84 30.12
C GLY A 308 18.55 -6.21 29.48
N VAL A 309 18.43 -5.54 28.34
CA VAL A 309 19.53 -4.85 27.66
C VAL A 309 19.82 -3.49 28.27
N LEU A 310 21.08 -3.05 28.25
CA LEU A 310 21.45 -1.70 28.65
C LEU A 310 20.91 -0.72 27.63
N ARG A 311 20.09 0.24 28.09
CA ARG A 311 19.43 1.22 27.23
C ARG A 311 19.68 2.64 27.66
N LEU A 312 19.70 3.53 26.69
CA LEU A 312 19.83 4.97 26.88
C LEU A 312 18.69 5.73 26.22
N PRO A 313 18.25 6.84 26.81
CA PRO A 313 17.28 7.74 26.16
C PRO A 313 17.90 8.33 24.88
N GLY A 314 17.13 8.39 23.81
CA GLY A 314 17.58 8.91 22.51
C GLY A 314 18.07 10.37 22.59
N ALA A 315 17.66 11.13 23.63
CA ALA A 315 18.17 12.47 23.89
C ALA A 315 19.67 12.48 24.20
N ALA A 316 20.19 11.46 24.92
CA ALA A 316 21.59 11.36 25.27
C ALA A 316 22.52 11.18 24.06
N LEU A 317 22.03 10.53 23.00
CA LEU A 317 22.77 10.31 21.75
C LEU A 317 22.86 11.59 20.88
N ARG A 318 21.97 12.55 21.13
CA ARG A 318 21.90 13.82 20.40
C ARG A 318 22.59 14.96 21.14
N PHE A 319 22.84 14.79 22.44
CA PHE A 319 23.49 15.81 23.26
C PHE A 319 24.93 16.07 22.85
N ARG A 320 25.31 17.34 22.75
CA ARG A 320 26.69 17.80 22.58
C ARG A 320 26.96 18.98 23.53
N PRO A 321 28.04 18.95 24.33
CA PRO A 321 28.37 20.05 25.22
C PRO A 321 28.59 21.36 24.43
N PRO A 322 28.21 22.53 24.99
CA PRO A 322 28.40 23.83 24.33
C PRO A 322 29.84 24.15 23.92
N ALA A 323 30.82 23.63 24.60
CA ALA A 323 32.24 23.82 24.30
C ALA A 323 32.70 23.17 22.97
N GLU A 324 32.06 22.08 22.54
CA GLU A 324 32.36 21.45 21.23
C GLU A 324 31.55 22.03 20.08
N ALA A 325 30.42 22.66 20.35
CA ALA A 325 29.64 23.32 19.31
C ALA A 325 30.37 24.53 18.69
N GLY A 326 31.36 25.11 19.39
CA GLY A 326 32.19 26.22 18.92
C GLY A 326 33.47 25.84 18.19
N ALA A 327 33.92 24.57 18.27
CA ALA A 327 35.20 24.16 17.69
C ALA A 327 35.18 23.90 16.17
N GLY A 328 33.99 23.91 15.56
CA GLY A 328 33.79 23.69 14.12
C GLY A 328 33.65 24.97 13.28
N ALA A 329 33.52 26.14 13.87
CA ALA A 329 33.32 27.40 13.17
C ALA A 329 34.40 28.43 13.57
N ARG A 330 35.60 28.32 13.00
CA ARG A 330 36.52 29.46 12.92
C ARG A 330 36.11 30.30 11.71
N PRO A 331 35.71 31.56 11.90
CA PRO A 331 35.60 32.48 10.77
C PRO A 331 37.03 32.90 10.37
N GLY A 332 37.58 32.23 9.38
CA GLY A 332 38.79 32.65 8.71
C GLY A 332 38.45 33.82 7.78
N MET A 333 38.73 35.04 8.25
CA MET A 333 38.92 36.19 7.38
C MET A 333 40.18 35.94 6.55
N GLY A 334 40.04 35.94 5.22
CA GLY A 334 41.18 35.79 4.31
C GLY A 334 40.71 35.84 2.85
N GLU A 335 40.72 37.06 2.29
CA GLU A 335 40.56 37.29 0.86
C GLU A 335 41.64 36.60 0.03
N GLY A 336 41.24 36.08 -1.13
CA GLY A 336 42.07 36.04 -2.34
C GLY A 336 42.80 34.74 -2.64
N ARG A 337 42.32 33.98 -3.55
CA ARG A 337 42.96 33.50 -4.78
C ARG A 337 42.34 32.24 -5.35
N ALA A 338 41.83 32.36 -6.52
CA ALA A 338 41.42 31.24 -7.38
C ALA A 338 42.61 30.30 -7.62
N GLY A 339 42.43 28.99 -7.40
CA GLY A 339 43.44 27.97 -7.67
C GLY A 339 42.94 26.55 -7.46
N ARG A 340 42.58 25.92 -8.58
CA ARG A 340 42.58 24.46 -8.85
C ARG A 340 42.36 23.51 -7.69
N ARG A 341 41.17 22.90 -7.66
CA ARG A 341 40.90 21.64 -6.96
C ARG A 341 41.66 20.48 -7.62
N PRO A 342 42.45 19.70 -6.91
CA PRO A 342 42.72 18.33 -7.30
C PRO A 342 41.65 17.45 -6.69
N ALA A 343 40.99 16.69 -7.57
CA ALA A 343 40.17 15.54 -7.19
C ALA A 343 41.10 14.42 -6.68
N ASN A 344 41.09 14.17 -5.40
CA ASN A 344 41.44 12.85 -4.88
C ASN A 344 40.78 12.70 -3.52
N GLY A 345 39.65 11.97 -3.51
CA GLY A 345 38.96 11.56 -2.32
C GLY A 345 39.73 10.43 -1.64
N ALA A 346 40.51 10.77 -0.63
CA ALA A 346 40.89 9.82 0.38
C ALA A 346 39.96 10.06 1.57
N SER A 347 38.88 9.30 1.65
CA SER A 347 38.09 9.14 2.88
C SER A 347 39.01 8.57 3.95
N ALA A 348 39.32 9.36 4.95
CA ALA A 348 39.94 8.88 6.17
C ALA A 348 39.01 7.78 6.76
N PRO A 349 39.55 6.67 7.28
CA PRO A 349 38.80 5.67 8.03
C PRO A 349 38.48 6.24 9.41
N GLY A 350 37.49 7.10 9.49
CA GLY A 350 36.85 7.51 10.73
C GLY A 350 35.91 6.39 11.16
N GLY A 351 36.39 5.51 12.01
CA GLY A 351 35.54 4.64 12.84
C GLY A 351 34.61 5.53 13.64
N GLY A 352 33.41 5.79 13.08
CA GLY A 352 32.39 6.65 13.68
C GLY A 352 31.65 5.92 14.80
N GLY A 353 32.35 5.52 15.85
CA GLY A 353 31.71 5.11 17.08
C GLY A 353 30.87 6.29 17.59
N ARG A 354 29.56 6.09 17.72
CA ARG A 354 28.71 7.09 18.37
C ARG A 354 29.18 7.21 19.80
N ALA A 355 29.18 8.42 20.36
CA ALA A 355 29.62 8.69 21.70
C ALA A 355 28.50 9.33 22.51
N VAL A 356 28.43 9.03 23.77
CA VAL A 356 27.54 9.65 24.75
C VAL A 356 28.40 10.41 25.78
N TRP A 357 27.74 11.38 26.43
CA TRP A 357 28.40 12.19 27.46
C TRP A 357 27.90 11.77 28.83
N VAL A 358 28.84 11.32 29.67
CA VAL A 358 28.59 10.95 31.07
C VAL A 358 29.08 12.07 31.98
N LEU A 359 28.35 12.36 33.03
CA LEU A 359 28.71 13.40 33.99
C LEU A 359 29.58 12.77 35.08
N GLU A 360 30.92 12.96 35.03
CA GLU A 360 31.84 12.55 36.06
C GLU A 360 32.37 13.77 36.82
N ASN A 361 32.14 13.82 38.13
CA ASN A 361 32.58 14.93 39.00
C ASN A 361 32.17 16.34 38.49
N GLY A 362 31.00 16.44 37.84
CA GLY A 362 30.49 17.72 37.29
C GLY A 362 31.06 18.08 35.93
N VAL A 363 31.91 17.26 35.31
CA VAL A 363 32.51 17.48 33.99
C VAL A 363 31.95 16.44 33.00
N PRO A 364 31.53 16.87 31.79
CA PRO A 364 31.08 15.96 30.73
C PRO A 364 32.29 15.18 30.16
N VAL A 365 32.27 13.86 30.31
CA VAL A 365 33.27 12.94 29.77
C VAL A 365 32.65 12.19 28.58
N ARG A 366 33.38 12.13 27.50
CA ARG A 366 32.94 11.42 26.27
C ARG A 366 33.26 9.94 26.40
N ARG A 367 32.22 9.07 26.26
CA ARG A 367 32.33 7.62 26.21
C ARG A 367 31.91 7.10 24.85
N ALA A 368 32.72 6.27 24.23
CA ALA A 368 32.39 5.59 22.98
C ALA A 368 31.40 4.46 23.27
N VAL A 369 30.36 4.36 22.44
CA VAL A 369 29.31 3.34 22.57
C VAL A 369 28.97 2.73 21.22
N GLU A 370 28.66 1.43 21.22
CA GLU A 370 28.08 0.75 20.07
C GLU A 370 26.58 0.63 20.28
N LEU A 371 25.83 1.03 19.24
CA LEU A 371 24.38 1.08 19.29
C LEU A 371 23.79 -0.19 18.68
N GLY A 372 22.76 -0.72 19.34
CA GLY A 372 21.94 -1.81 18.85
C GLY A 372 20.54 -1.34 18.42
N LEU A 373 19.55 -2.07 18.93
CA LEU A 373 18.13 -1.80 18.65
C LEU A 373 17.67 -0.44 19.22
N THR A 374 16.71 0.19 18.56
CA THR A 374 16.04 1.39 19.06
C THR A 374 14.52 1.27 18.94
N ASP A 375 13.80 1.77 19.94
CA ASP A 375 12.34 1.90 19.93
C ASP A 375 11.87 3.33 19.65
N GLY A 376 12.81 4.24 19.32
CA GLY A 376 12.55 5.67 19.12
C GLY A 376 12.68 6.51 20.38
N SER A 377 12.43 5.96 21.56
CA SER A 377 12.62 6.61 22.87
C SER A 377 13.95 6.22 23.51
N TYR A 378 14.24 4.94 23.51
CA TYR A 378 15.48 4.34 24.02
C TYR A 378 16.25 3.64 22.91
N THR A 379 17.57 3.53 23.12
CA THR A 379 18.48 2.81 22.21
C THR A 379 19.34 1.85 23.02
N GLU A 380 19.46 0.63 22.54
CA GLU A 380 20.30 -0.41 23.11
C GLU A 380 21.79 -0.07 22.95
N ILE A 381 22.55 -0.36 23.97
CA ILE A 381 24.02 -0.34 23.94
C ILE A 381 24.51 -1.77 23.90
N THR A 382 25.13 -2.16 22.79
CA THR A 382 25.67 -3.51 22.59
C THR A 382 27.12 -3.63 23.00
N GLY A 383 27.85 -2.49 23.05
CA GLY A 383 29.26 -2.44 23.44
C GLY A 383 29.71 -1.05 23.82
N GLY A 384 30.87 -0.93 24.42
CA GLY A 384 31.49 0.34 24.85
C GLY A 384 31.85 0.40 26.33
N GLU A 385 32.30 1.57 26.76
CA GLU A 385 32.82 1.78 28.13
C GLU A 385 31.73 2.24 29.12
N LEU A 386 30.43 2.13 28.76
CA LEU A 386 29.32 2.58 29.59
C LEU A 386 28.84 1.47 30.53
N ARG A 387 28.65 1.81 31.81
CA ARG A 387 28.17 0.89 32.85
C ARG A 387 26.73 1.22 33.25
N GLU A 388 26.05 0.23 33.79
CA GLU A 388 24.73 0.42 34.39
C GLU A 388 24.78 1.39 35.57
N GLY A 389 23.87 2.32 35.67
CA GLY A 389 23.80 3.34 36.72
C GLY A 389 24.61 4.61 36.44
N GLU A 390 25.43 4.68 35.40
CA GLU A 390 26.18 5.90 35.08
C GLU A 390 25.24 7.01 34.61
N PRO A 391 25.40 8.26 35.14
CA PRO A 391 24.55 9.40 34.79
C PRO A 391 24.93 9.93 33.40
N VAL A 392 24.10 9.65 32.41
CA VAL A 392 24.28 10.11 31.03
C VAL A 392 23.56 11.44 30.83
N ILE A 393 24.23 12.41 30.21
CA ILE A 393 23.71 13.75 29.99
C ILE A 393 22.69 13.72 28.87
N THR A 394 21.47 14.17 29.16
CA THR A 394 20.36 14.27 28.19
C THR A 394 20.08 15.72 27.75
N GLY A 395 20.54 16.71 28.54
CA GLY A 395 20.31 18.13 28.25
C GLY A 395 21.07 19.06 29.18
N THR A 396 20.93 20.37 28.97
CA THR A 396 21.43 21.43 29.89
C THR A 396 20.24 22.16 30.53
N GLU A 397 20.26 22.32 31.86
CA GLU A 397 19.31 23.20 32.57
C GLU A 397 19.60 24.64 32.16
N GLY A 398 18.72 25.26 31.37
CA GLY A 398 18.86 26.66 30.94
C GLY A 398 18.50 26.94 29.50
N GLN A 399 18.36 25.91 28.67
CA GLN A 399 17.84 26.06 27.31
C GLN A 399 16.35 25.77 27.29
N VAL A 400 15.55 26.70 27.90
CA VAL A 400 14.13 26.81 27.54
C VAL A 400 14.09 27.18 26.07
N THR A 401 13.69 26.26 25.24
CA THR A 401 13.33 26.54 23.85
C THR A 401 12.15 27.52 23.87
N GLY A 402 12.49 28.79 23.93
CA GLY A 402 11.54 29.88 23.77
C GLY A 402 11.00 29.86 22.34
N GLY A 403 9.89 29.17 22.14
CA GLY A 403 9.01 29.37 21.00
C GLY A 403 8.37 30.76 21.13
N GLY A 404 9.19 31.81 20.92
CA GLY A 404 8.74 33.21 20.86
C GLY A 404 8.11 33.44 19.49
N GLY A 405 6.83 33.12 19.35
CA GLY A 405 5.96 33.70 18.34
C GLY A 405 5.80 35.19 18.55
N GLY A 406 6.75 35.96 18.03
CA GLY A 406 6.60 37.42 17.90
C GLY A 406 5.60 37.74 16.79
N SER A 407 4.34 37.90 17.15
CA SER A 407 3.33 38.50 16.29
C SER A 407 3.69 39.96 16.05
N ARG A 408 4.37 40.27 14.94
CA ARG A 408 4.38 41.60 14.37
C ARG A 408 3.09 41.76 13.56
N GLY A 409 2.11 42.49 14.11
CA GLY A 409 0.93 42.94 13.39
C GLY A 409 1.28 43.83 12.22
N PRO A 410 0.56 43.73 11.11
CA PRO A 410 0.75 44.63 9.98
C PRO A 410 0.15 45.98 10.29
N ARG A 411 0.99 47.02 10.30
CA ARG A 411 0.55 48.44 10.24
C ARG A 411 -0.16 48.67 8.91
N GLY A 412 -1.38 49.12 9.01
CA GLY A 412 -2.20 49.53 7.90
C GLY A 412 -1.54 50.65 7.06
N GLY A 413 -1.68 50.54 5.80
CA GLY A 413 -1.47 51.54 4.75
C GLY A 413 -2.67 51.53 3.83
N PHE A 414 -3.66 52.31 4.15
CA PHE A 414 -4.75 52.72 3.27
C PHE A 414 -4.16 53.46 2.08
N ARG A 415 -4.43 53.03 0.87
CA ARG A 415 -4.44 53.91 -0.29
C ARG A 415 -5.45 53.45 -1.33
N ILE A 416 -6.38 54.32 -1.56
CA ILE A 416 -7.44 54.41 -2.55
C ILE A 416 -6.81 54.57 -3.95
N LEU A 417 -7.15 53.75 -4.90
CA LEU A 417 -7.75 54.09 -6.21
C LEU A 417 -8.17 52.80 -6.90
#